data_df4d7accdc519e2c505213a901f53f51
#
_entry.id   df4d7accdc519e2c505213a901f53f51
#
_cell.length_a   1.000
_cell.length_b   1.000
_cell.length_c   1.000
_cell.angle_alpha   90.00
_cell.angle_beta   90.00
_cell.angle_gamma   90.00
#
_symmetry.space_group_name_H-M   'P 1'
#
loop_
_entity.id
_entity.type
_entity.pdbx_description
1 polymer ?
#
loop_
_entity_poly.entity_id
_entity_poly.type
_entity_poly.pdbx_seq_one_letter_code
_entity_poly.pdbx_strand_id
1 'polypeptide(L)'
;FAPRLLHQAIDLYRNLYRPSAAWPKPYLAIGVPLIAAPTDEEAEFLASSTYQRVLGILTGDRRLLLPPVENYAARLQPQERAAIGDFLAAAVIGGPETVQAGLADLVRETGANELMLVSDVYDPALRLRSLEIAAQAHAALQAAVPA
;
A
#
# COMPACT_ATOMS: atom_id res chain seq x y z
N PHE A 1 -6.00 4.17 -9.66
CA PHE A 1 -4.71 3.58 -9.29
C PHE A 1 -4.48 2.33 -10.15
N ALA A 2 -3.36 2.24 -10.85
CA ALA A 2 -3.02 1.13 -11.73
C ALA A 2 -1.58 0.68 -11.43
N PRO A 3 -1.36 -0.18 -10.41
CA PRO A 3 -0.01 -0.57 -9.96
C PRO A 3 0.84 -1.20 -11.06
N ARG A 4 0.22 -1.93 -11.98
CA ARG A 4 0.93 -2.51 -13.15
C ARG A 4 1.60 -1.47 -14.05
N LEU A 5 1.08 -0.24 -14.07
CA LEU A 5 1.62 0.86 -14.86
C LEU A 5 2.52 1.79 -14.05
N LEU A 6 2.73 1.51 -12.75
CA LEU A 6 3.47 2.39 -11.85
C LEU A 6 4.89 2.65 -12.37
N HIS A 7 5.66 1.61 -12.65
CA HIS A 7 7.04 1.75 -13.15
C HIS A 7 7.08 2.48 -14.49
N GLN A 8 6.19 2.12 -15.42
CA GLN A 8 6.09 2.81 -16.70
C GLN A 8 5.76 4.29 -16.54
N ALA A 9 4.85 4.63 -15.63
CA ALA A 9 4.50 6.02 -15.35
C ALA A 9 5.66 6.79 -14.72
N ILE A 10 6.41 6.15 -13.81
CA ILE A 10 7.62 6.73 -13.20
C ILE A 10 8.68 7.00 -14.25
N ASP A 11 8.96 6.04 -15.12
CA ASP A 11 9.95 6.18 -16.19
C ASP A 11 9.54 7.29 -17.15
N LEU A 12 8.28 7.32 -17.57
CA LEU A 12 7.75 8.37 -18.42
C LEU A 12 7.88 9.76 -17.78
N TYR A 13 7.49 9.87 -16.51
CA TYR A 13 7.63 11.12 -15.75
C TYR A 13 9.08 11.59 -15.68
N ARG A 14 10.01 10.71 -15.34
CA ARG A 14 11.44 11.05 -15.23
C ARG A 14 12.05 11.42 -16.57
N ASN A 15 11.71 10.71 -17.62
CA ASN A 15 12.24 10.96 -18.97
C ASN A 15 11.71 12.24 -19.60
N LEU A 16 10.47 12.63 -19.29
CA LEU A 16 9.84 13.85 -19.79
C LEU A 16 9.98 15.05 -18.87
N TYR A 17 10.58 14.87 -17.69
CA TYR A 17 10.72 15.93 -16.72
C TYR A 17 11.53 17.11 -17.28
N ARG A 18 11.00 18.32 -17.10
CA ARG A 18 11.70 19.55 -17.47
C ARG A 18 11.99 20.36 -16.20
N PRO A 19 13.28 20.52 -15.85
CA PRO A 19 13.67 21.32 -14.69
C PRO A 19 13.18 22.75 -14.78
N SER A 20 12.82 23.31 -13.63
CA SER A 20 12.52 24.74 -13.46
C SER A 20 13.34 25.31 -12.31
N ALA A 21 13.34 26.65 -12.17
CA ALA A 21 14.05 27.31 -11.07
C ALA A 21 13.54 26.86 -9.69
N ALA A 22 12.22 26.64 -9.57
CA ALA A 22 11.60 26.17 -8.32
C ALA A 22 11.79 24.66 -8.07
N TRP A 23 11.86 23.88 -9.15
CA TRP A 23 11.95 22.41 -9.09
C TRP A 23 13.07 21.93 -10.03
N PRO A 24 14.33 21.97 -9.60
CA PRO A 24 15.47 21.59 -10.47
C PRO A 24 15.58 20.08 -10.72
N LYS A 25 14.91 19.25 -9.90
CA LYS A 25 14.88 17.79 -10.01
C LYS A 25 13.45 17.27 -9.91
N PRO A 26 13.14 16.10 -10.53
CA PRO A 26 11.84 15.48 -10.36
C PRO A 26 11.61 15.08 -8.91
N TYR A 27 10.39 15.26 -8.43
CA TYR A 27 9.94 14.84 -7.11
C TYR A 27 8.78 13.85 -7.27
N LEU A 28 8.96 12.64 -6.74
CA LEU A 28 8.01 11.55 -6.89
C LEU A 28 7.36 11.23 -5.54
N ALA A 29 6.05 11.45 -5.45
CA ALA A 29 5.21 10.98 -4.36
C ALA A 29 4.32 9.83 -4.85
N ILE A 30 4.20 8.75 -4.08
CA ILE A 30 3.42 7.56 -4.43
C ILE A 30 2.40 7.28 -3.35
N GLY A 31 1.13 7.07 -3.75
CA GLY A 31 0.07 6.58 -2.86
C GLY A 31 0.21 5.07 -2.66
N VAL A 32 0.27 4.63 -1.41
CA VAL A 32 0.48 3.23 -1.02
C VAL A 32 -0.66 2.78 -0.11
N PRO A 33 -1.49 1.80 -0.51
CA PRO A 33 -2.41 1.16 0.42
C PRO A 33 -1.63 0.45 1.52
N LEU A 34 -1.98 0.74 2.79
CA LEU A 34 -1.34 0.17 3.96
C LEU A 34 -2.36 -0.46 4.89
N ILE A 35 -2.11 -1.71 5.28
CA ILE A 35 -2.85 -2.38 6.36
C ILE A 35 -1.83 -3.06 7.26
N ALA A 36 -1.57 -2.43 8.41
CA ALA A 36 -0.64 -2.94 9.39
C ALA A 36 -1.37 -3.37 10.66
N ALA A 37 -0.91 -4.46 11.26
CA ALA A 37 -1.40 -4.99 12.53
C ALA A 37 -0.22 -5.54 13.35
N PRO A 38 -0.41 -5.95 14.62
CA PRO A 38 0.66 -6.55 15.42
C PRO A 38 1.30 -7.81 14.82
N THR A 39 0.55 -8.57 14.01
CA THR A 39 1.04 -9.76 13.29
C THR A 39 0.60 -9.77 11.84
N ASP A 40 1.26 -10.55 10.99
CA ASP A 40 0.87 -10.72 9.58
C ASP A 40 -0.52 -11.34 9.45
N GLU A 41 -0.88 -12.29 10.32
CA GLU A 41 -2.18 -12.95 10.32
C GLU A 41 -3.32 -11.97 10.63
N GLU A 42 -3.11 -11.09 11.62
CA GLU A 42 -4.09 -10.05 11.95
C GLU A 42 -4.21 -9.03 10.83
N ALA A 43 -3.08 -8.61 10.22
CA ALA A 43 -3.11 -7.71 9.08
C ALA A 43 -3.87 -8.32 7.89
N GLU A 44 -3.68 -9.60 7.59
CA GLU A 44 -4.41 -10.32 6.54
C GLU A 44 -5.91 -10.39 6.85
N PHE A 45 -6.29 -10.64 8.10
CA PHE A 45 -7.69 -10.58 8.53
C PHE A 45 -8.28 -9.18 8.27
N LEU A 46 -7.60 -8.11 8.70
CA LEU A 46 -8.05 -6.73 8.49
C LEU A 46 -8.12 -6.37 7.01
N ALA A 47 -7.18 -6.86 6.20
CA ALA A 47 -7.12 -6.64 4.75
C ALA A 47 -8.34 -7.20 4.01
N SER A 48 -9.04 -8.18 4.59
CA SER A 48 -10.24 -8.75 4.00
C SER A 48 -11.33 -7.70 3.73
N SER A 49 -11.42 -6.62 4.52
CA SER A 49 -12.29 -5.47 4.23
C SER A 49 -11.92 -4.80 2.90
N THR A 50 -10.62 -4.61 2.66
CA THR A 50 -10.11 -4.03 1.42
C THR A 50 -10.31 -4.99 0.24
N TYR A 51 -10.12 -6.30 0.43
CA TYR A 51 -10.39 -7.30 -0.62
C TYR A 51 -11.85 -7.28 -1.07
N GLN A 52 -12.79 -7.22 -0.11
CA GLN A 52 -14.22 -7.08 -0.41
C GLN A 52 -14.50 -5.80 -1.21
N ARG A 53 -13.91 -4.67 -0.82
CA ARG A 53 -14.06 -3.39 -1.51
C ARG A 53 -13.48 -3.45 -2.94
N VAL A 54 -12.29 -4.01 -3.11
CA VAL A 54 -11.65 -4.15 -4.43
C VAL A 54 -12.48 -5.02 -5.33
N LEU A 55 -12.95 -6.18 -4.83
CA LEU A 55 -13.84 -7.07 -5.59
C LEU A 55 -15.12 -6.34 -6.01
N GLY A 56 -15.73 -5.56 -5.11
CA GLY A 56 -16.88 -4.74 -5.42
C GLY A 56 -16.61 -3.69 -6.50
N ILE A 57 -15.43 -3.07 -6.52
CA ILE A 57 -15.01 -2.14 -7.58
C ILE A 57 -14.90 -2.88 -8.93
N LEU A 58 -14.27 -4.05 -8.94
CA LEU A 58 -14.03 -4.85 -10.15
C LEU A 58 -15.32 -5.41 -10.74
N THR A 59 -16.30 -5.75 -9.90
CA THR A 59 -17.61 -6.30 -10.33
C THR A 59 -18.69 -5.23 -10.53
N GLY A 60 -18.39 -3.97 -10.23
CA GLY A 60 -19.36 -2.87 -10.30
C GLY A 60 -20.31 -2.74 -9.10
N ASP A 61 -20.21 -3.62 -8.12
CA ASP A 61 -21.00 -3.61 -6.87
C ASP A 61 -20.28 -2.76 -5.80
N ARG A 62 -20.27 -1.45 -6.00
CA ARG A 62 -19.61 -0.49 -5.10
C ARG A 62 -20.42 -0.28 -3.83
N ARG A 63 -19.85 -0.70 -2.70
CA ARG A 63 -20.43 -0.55 -1.36
C ARG A 63 -19.50 0.27 -0.45
N LEU A 64 -20.04 0.66 0.69
CA LEU A 64 -19.21 1.14 1.80
C LEU A 64 -18.25 0.03 2.26
N LEU A 65 -17.17 0.42 2.92
CA LEU A 65 -16.23 -0.53 3.50
C LEU A 65 -16.98 -1.46 4.46
N LEU A 66 -16.82 -2.77 4.26
CA LEU A 66 -17.45 -3.80 5.09
C LEU A 66 -16.50 -4.25 6.19
N PRO A 67 -17.02 -4.80 7.31
CA PRO A 67 -16.18 -5.36 8.35
C PRO A 67 -15.32 -6.52 7.82
N PRO A 68 -14.17 -6.79 8.47
CA PRO A 68 -13.30 -7.88 8.06
C PRO A 68 -13.95 -9.25 8.29
N VAL A 69 -13.55 -10.22 7.48
CA VAL A 69 -14.12 -11.59 7.47
C VAL A 69 -12.98 -12.59 7.58
N GLU A 70 -13.12 -13.54 8.52
CA GLU A 70 -12.20 -14.65 8.72
C GLU A 70 -12.04 -15.51 7.45
N ASN A 71 -10.79 -15.83 7.14
CA ASN A 71 -10.43 -16.69 6.02
C ASN A 71 -11.04 -16.25 4.66
N TYR A 72 -11.21 -14.93 4.47
CA TYR A 72 -11.84 -14.40 3.26
C TYR A 72 -11.05 -14.76 1.99
N ALA A 73 -9.73 -14.64 2.02
CA ALA A 73 -8.87 -14.96 0.89
C ALA A 73 -9.01 -16.42 0.42
N ALA A 74 -9.28 -17.37 1.36
CA ALA A 74 -9.50 -18.78 1.02
C ALA A 74 -10.84 -19.02 0.30
N ARG A 75 -11.80 -18.11 0.41
CA ARG A 75 -13.13 -18.21 -0.23
C ARG A 75 -13.15 -17.62 -1.64
N LEU A 76 -12.13 -16.86 -2.03
CA LEU A 76 -12.03 -16.25 -3.35
C LEU A 76 -11.71 -17.28 -4.43
N GLN A 77 -12.36 -17.12 -5.58
CA GLN A 77 -11.97 -17.85 -6.78
C GLN A 77 -10.56 -17.46 -7.23
N PRO A 78 -9.81 -18.33 -7.91
CA PRO A 78 -8.45 -18.02 -8.36
C PRO A 78 -8.35 -16.72 -9.17
N GLN A 79 -9.34 -16.45 -10.04
CA GLN A 79 -9.38 -15.23 -10.87
C GLN A 79 -9.62 -13.98 -10.03
N GLU A 80 -10.49 -14.06 -9.01
CA GLU A 80 -10.78 -12.95 -8.09
C GLU A 80 -9.54 -12.61 -7.27
N ARG A 81 -8.86 -13.62 -6.75
CA ARG A 81 -7.61 -13.46 -6.01
C ARG A 81 -6.53 -12.81 -6.86
N ALA A 82 -6.35 -13.26 -8.10
CA ALA A 82 -5.39 -12.68 -9.04
C ALA A 82 -5.72 -11.21 -9.33
N ALA A 83 -7.00 -10.89 -9.59
CA ALA A 83 -7.44 -9.52 -9.88
C ALA A 83 -7.29 -8.58 -8.67
N ILE A 84 -7.56 -9.05 -7.44
CA ILE A 84 -7.31 -8.31 -6.20
C ILE A 84 -5.80 -8.09 -6.02
N GLY A 85 -4.98 -9.12 -6.21
CA GLY A 85 -3.52 -9.01 -6.11
C GLY A 85 -2.95 -8.00 -7.11
N ASP A 86 -3.42 -8.02 -8.35
CA ASP A 86 -3.05 -7.02 -9.35
C ASP A 86 -3.44 -5.59 -8.96
N PHE A 87 -4.64 -5.42 -8.37
CA PHE A 87 -5.12 -4.12 -7.91
C PHE A 87 -4.31 -3.60 -6.72
N LEU A 88 -3.87 -4.49 -5.84
CA LEU A 88 -3.12 -4.20 -4.63
C LEU A 88 -1.62 -4.44 -4.76
N ALA A 89 -1.07 -4.54 -5.98
CA ALA A 89 0.33 -4.89 -6.19
C ALA A 89 1.36 -3.93 -5.55
N ALA A 90 0.95 -2.70 -5.22
CA ALA A 90 1.78 -1.75 -4.46
C ALA A 90 1.31 -1.59 -3.00
N ALA A 91 0.43 -2.46 -2.52
CA ALA A 91 -0.02 -2.41 -1.13
C ALA A 91 1.02 -3.04 -0.20
N VAL A 92 1.10 -2.52 1.02
CA VAL A 92 1.89 -3.12 2.10
C VAL A 92 0.92 -3.61 3.17
N ILE A 93 0.90 -4.93 3.39
CA ILE A 93 0.00 -5.61 4.34
C ILE A 93 0.84 -6.51 5.21
N GLY A 94 0.80 -6.33 6.53
CA GLY A 94 1.55 -7.19 7.45
C GLY A 94 1.80 -6.61 8.82
N GLY A 95 2.58 -7.34 9.60
CA GLY A 95 3.12 -6.93 10.89
C GLY A 95 4.26 -5.91 10.75
N PRO A 96 4.84 -5.46 11.88
CA PRO A 96 5.85 -4.39 11.89
C PRO A 96 7.05 -4.65 10.97
N GLU A 97 7.59 -5.87 11.00
CA GLU A 97 8.76 -6.26 10.18
C GLU A 97 8.41 -6.31 8.69
N THR A 98 7.27 -6.91 8.34
CA THR A 98 6.75 -6.98 6.97
C THR A 98 6.47 -5.58 6.42
N VAL A 99 5.88 -4.70 7.23
CA VAL A 99 5.62 -3.30 6.86
C VAL A 99 6.93 -2.55 6.62
N GLN A 100 7.90 -2.67 7.52
CA GLN A 100 9.20 -2.01 7.37
C GLN A 100 9.91 -2.46 6.09
N ALA A 101 9.98 -3.77 5.84
CA ALA A 101 10.58 -4.33 4.63
C ALA A 101 9.85 -3.87 3.37
N GLY A 102 8.52 -3.97 3.34
CA GLY A 102 7.71 -3.60 2.18
C GLY A 102 7.82 -2.11 1.81
N LEU A 103 7.86 -1.22 2.81
CA LEU A 103 8.07 0.22 2.55
C LEU A 103 9.48 0.50 2.04
N ALA A 104 10.51 -0.16 2.59
CA ALA A 104 11.89 -0.04 2.11
C ALA A 104 12.04 -0.52 0.67
N ASP A 105 11.42 -1.65 0.33
CA ASP A 105 11.43 -2.22 -1.02
C ASP A 105 10.76 -1.29 -2.02
N LEU A 106 9.60 -0.73 -1.69
CA LEU A 106 8.92 0.25 -2.55
C LEU A 106 9.79 1.49 -2.82
N VAL A 107 10.44 2.03 -1.80
CA VAL A 107 11.36 3.18 -1.99
C VAL A 107 12.54 2.78 -2.88
N ARG A 108 13.14 1.62 -2.64
CA ARG A 108 14.27 1.12 -3.44
C ARG A 108 13.89 0.91 -4.91
N GLU A 109 12.74 0.30 -5.18
CA GLU A 109 12.30 -0.04 -6.54
C GLU A 109 11.83 1.18 -7.32
N THR A 110 11.16 2.11 -6.66
CA THR A 110 10.57 3.27 -7.31
C THR A 110 11.46 4.52 -7.25
N GLY A 111 12.37 4.59 -6.29
CA GLY A 111 13.13 5.81 -5.99
C GLY A 111 12.19 6.97 -5.60
N ALA A 112 11.06 6.67 -4.94
CA ALA A 112 10.12 7.69 -4.47
C ALA A 112 10.77 8.57 -3.40
N ASN A 113 10.48 9.85 -3.46
CA ASN A 113 10.88 10.83 -2.44
C ASN A 113 9.90 10.83 -1.27
N GLU A 114 8.65 10.43 -1.52
CA GLU A 114 7.57 10.45 -0.54
C GLU A 114 6.61 9.28 -0.78
N LEU A 115 6.17 8.63 0.30
CA LEU A 115 5.09 7.65 0.30
C LEU A 115 3.88 8.23 1.05
N MET A 116 2.75 8.32 0.37
CA MET A 116 1.46 8.74 0.94
C MET A 116 0.68 7.48 1.33
N LEU A 117 0.68 7.13 2.62
CA LEU A 117 0.05 5.92 3.12
C LEU A 117 -1.46 6.11 3.26
N VAL A 118 -2.23 5.19 2.69
CA VAL A 118 -3.69 5.17 2.73
C VAL A 118 -4.15 3.90 3.44
N SER A 119 -4.76 4.04 4.62
CA SER A 119 -5.23 2.91 5.42
C SER A 119 -6.75 2.78 5.37
N ASP A 120 -7.22 1.68 4.77
CA ASP A 120 -8.64 1.32 4.64
C ASP A 120 -9.05 0.25 5.68
N VAL A 121 -8.54 0.31 6.90
CA VAL A 121 -8.96 -0.57 8.00
C VAL A 121 -10.35 -0.13 8.47
N TYR A 122 -11.27 -1.09 8.61
CA TYR A 122 -12.69 -0.85 8.92
C TYR A 122 -12.88 -0.20 10.29
N ASP A 123 -12.27 -0.77 11.33
CA ASP A 123 -12.33 -0.24 12.69
C ASP A 123 -11.42 0.99 12.84
N PRO A 124 -11.93 2.14 13.34
CA PRO A 124 -11.14 3.36 13.47
C PRO A 124 -9.96 3.25 14.45
N ALA A 125 -10.09 2.48 15.54
CA ALA A 125 -9.01 2.29 16.50
C ALA A 125 -7.89 1.42 15.91
N LEU A 126 -8.25 0.36 15.19
CA LEU A 126 -7.30 -0.49 14.49
C LEU A 126 -6.66 0.24 13.30
N ARG A 127 -7.38 1.16 12.66
CA ARG A 127 -6.81 2.04 11.62
C ARG A 127 -5.74 2.96 12.20
N LEU A 128 -6.00 3.56 13.36
CA LEU A 128 -5.00 4.38 14.06
C LEU A 128 -3.78 3.54 14.41
N ARG A 129 -4.00 2.33 14.94
CA ARG A 129 -2.91 1.38 15.25
C ARG A 129 -2.08 1.01 14.02
N SER A 130 -2.72 0.80 12.88
CA SER A 130 -2.05 0.54 11.60
C SER A 130 -1.12 1.70 11.20
N LEU A 131 -1.56 2.94 11.37
CA LEU A 131 -0.73 4.13 11.10
C LEU A 131 0.41 4.31 12.11
N GLU A 132 0.20 3.95 13.38
CA GLU A 132 1.26 3.95 14.40
C GLU A 132 2.38 2.95 14.05
N ILE A 133 2.03 1.75 13.61
CA ILE A 133 3.00 0.75 13.13
C ILE A 133 3.80 1.30 11.95
N ALA A 134 3.14 1.94 10.99
CA ALA A 134 3.81 2.57 9.86
C ALA A 134 4.77 3.70 10.28
N ALA A 135 4.38 4.52 11.26
CA ALA A 135 5.24 5.58 11.79
C ALA A 135 6.49 5.01 12.48
N GLN A 136 6.34 3.90 13.22
CA GLN A 136 7.47 3.19 13.82
C GLN A 136 8.40 2.59 12.76
N ALA A 137 7.86 1.98 11.72
CA ALA A 137 8.62 1.46 10.58
C ALA A 137 9.41 2.58 9.88
N HIS A 138 8.78 3.73 9.65
CA HIS A 138 9.45 4.91 9.08
C HIS A 138 10.62 5.38 9.96
N ALA A 139 10.41 5.52 11.27
CA ALA A 139 11.45 5.93 12.20
C ALA A 139 12.65 4.96 12.19
N ALA A 140 12.40 3.66 12.13
CA ALA A 140 13.44 2.63 12.03
C ALA A 140 14.23 2.73 10.71
N LEU A 141 13.54 2.99 9.58
CA LEU A 141 14.19 3.18 8.28
C LEU A 141 15.07 4.43 8.26
N GLN A 142 14.62 5.53 8.85
CA GLN A 142 15.42 6.76 8.95
C GLN A 142 16.68 6.57 9.81
N ALA A 143 16.58 5.82 10.90
CA ALA A 143 17.71 5.52 11.77
C ALA A 143 18.77 4.61 11.11
N ALA A 144 18.39 3.82 10.12
CA ALA A 144 19.26 2.93 9.37
C ALA A 144 20.03 3.61 8.22
N VAL A 145 19.69 4.86 7.86
CA VAL A 145 20.42 5.63 6.84
C VAL A 145 21.63 6.28 7.50
N PRO A 146 22.88 5.89 7.13
CA PRO A 146 24.06 6.56 7.66
C PRO A 146 24.08 8.04 7.23
N ALA A 147 24.49 8.91 8.16
CA ALA A 147 24.62 10.34 7.94
C ALA A 147 25.68 10.67 6.86
#